data_172bf052b30d5653ff6db373d7a24b90
#
_entry.id   172bf052b30d5653ff6db373d7a24b90
#
_cell.length_a   1.000
_cell.length_b   1.000
_cell.length_c   1.000
_cell.angle_alpha   90.00
_cell.angle_beta   90.00
_cell.angle_gamma   90.00
#
_symmetry.space_group_name_H-M   'P 1'
#
loop_
_entity.id
_entity.type
_entity.pdbx_description
1 polymer ?
#
loop_
_entity_poly.entity_id
_entity_poly.type
_entity_poly.pdbx_seq_one_letter_code
_entity_poly.pdbx_strand_id
1 'polypeptide(L)'
;MPVPPKVKVGMLGARIERDAQTGTYKIAKILRGQNWSRTLRSPLTEIGVPVREGEYIIAVNGAPTNKLNDIYEALLNTAGKQVTLKVNAQPDEKGSREVVVIPIENEQQLYYYSMVEENIAKVDKATGGRVGYIHIPDMGVQGLNEFVKHYYPQLRKKALIIDVRGNGGGSVSPMIVERLRREIVMFEMSRDTVARTDPDGLLLGPKVCLLDEFSASDGDIFPYRFKTYRLGKLIGKRTWGGVVGIRGSLPLLDGGQLMKPEFAPFGLDGKTWIIEGVGVEPDIYVDNDPAKEFAGIDEQLNKAIEVILEELKSKEVQIPPVPPFPIRVK
;
A
#
# COMPACT_ATOMS: atom_id res chain seq x y z
N MET A 1 14.58 -17.92 29.21
CA MET A 1 14.79 -16.58 29.81
C MET A 1 13.42 -15.97 30.07
N PRO A 2 13.19 -15.31 31.22
CA PRO A 2 11.92 -14.61 31.44
C PRO A 2 11.77 -13.50 30.39
N VAL A 3 10.64 -13.50 29.70
CA VAL A 3 10.31 -12.45 28.75
C VAL A 3 10.01 -11.18 29.55
N PRO A 4 10.71 -10.05 29.31
CA PRO A 4 10.41 -8.82 30.02
C PRO A 4 8.95 -8.37 29.77
N PRO A 5 8.29 -7.78 30.78
CA PRO A 5 6.92 -7.33 30.62
C PRO A 5 6.83 -6.31 29.47
N LYS A 6 5.97 -6.60 28.48
CA LYS A 6 5.76 -5.71 27.34
C LYS A 6 4.91 -4.52 27.80
N VAL A 7 5.49 -3.32 27.78
CA VAL A 7 4.75 -2.08 28.04
C VAL A 7 3.87 -1.78 26.82
N LYS A 8 2.57 -1.61 27.04
CA LYS A 8 1.62 -1.24 25.99
C LYS A 8 1.45 0.28 25.98
N VAL A 9 1.55 0.86 24.81
CA VAL A 9 1.30 2.30 24.60
C VAL A 9 0.00 2.43 23.81
N GLY A 10 -0.85 3.37 24.19
CA GLY A 10 -2.04 3.72 23.43
C GLY A 10 -1.69 4.63 22.26
N MET A 11 -2.03 4.22 21.04
CA MET A 11 -1.84 5.01 19.84
C MET A 11 -3.14 5.71 19.45
N LEU A 12 -3.05 6.97 19.04
CA LEU A 12 -4.21 7.81 18.72
C LEU A 12 -4.63 7.74 17.23
N GLY A 13 -3.84 7.06 16.40
CA GLY A 13 -4.07 7.04 14.94
C GLY A 13 -3.72 8.39 14.32
N ALA A 14 -2.63 9.00 14.74
CA ALA A 14 -2.23 10.32 14.27
C ALA A 14 -0.70 10.51 14.36
N ARG A 15 -0.16 11.29 13.43
CA ARG A 15 1.18 11.86 13.58
C ARG A 15 1.07 13.08 14.47
N ILE A 16 1.77 13.02 15.59
CA ILE A 16 1.76 14.05 16.62
C ILE A 16 3.15 14.67 16.70
N GLU A 17 3.24 15.97 16.68
CA GLU A 17 4.50 16.73 16.69
C GLU A 17 4.52 17.66 17.89
N ARG A 18 5.68 17.75 18.55
CA ARG A 18 5.87 18.69 19.64
C ARG A 18 6.12 20.09 19.10
N ASP A 19 5.32 21.05 19.52
CA ASP A 19 5.56 22.47 19.24
C ASP A 19 6.74 22.98 20.07
N ALA A 20 7.78 23.43 19.38
CA ALA A 20 9.03 23.84 20.01
C ALA A 20 8.91 25.10 20.87
N GLN A 21 7.91 25.96 20.61
CA GLN A 21 7.72 27.23 21.32
C GLN A 21 6.92 27.04 22.60
N THR A 22 5.87 26.22 22.55
CA THR A 22 4.92 26.07 23.64
C THR A 22 5.12 24.78 24.44
N GLY A 23 5.82 23.81 23.86
CA GLY A 23 6.01 22.46 24.41
C GLY A 23 4.75 21.60 24.33
N THR A 24 3.63 22.09 23.82
CA THR A 24 2.40 21.32 23.60
C THR A 24 2.53 20.43 22.37
N TYR A 25 1.60 19.50 22.17
CA TYR A 25 1.65 18.55 21.06
C TYR A 25 0.55 18.83 20.05
N LYS A 26 0.95 19.02 18.80
CA LYS A 26 0.06 19.30 17.67
C LYS A 26 -0.25 18.02 16.90
N ILE A 27 -1.49 17.85 16.53
CA ILE A 27 -1.94 16.80 15.62
C ILE A 27 -1.59 17.22 14.20
N ALA A 28 -0.44 16.77 13.71
CA ALA A 28 0.06 17.13 12.37
C ALA A 28 -0.74 16.44 11.28
N LYS A 29 -1.15 15.19 11.51
CA LYS A 29 -1.93 14.39 10.56
C LYS A 29 -2.78 13.36 11.30
N ILE A 30 -4.02 13.18 10.87
CA ILE A 30 -4.90 12.11 11.33
C ILE A 30 -4.88 10.96 10.32
N LEU A 31 -4.47 9.80 10.78
CA LEU A 31 -4.47 8.60 9.95
C LEU A 31 -5.91 8.11 9.81
N ARG A 32 -6.44 8.18 8.62
CA ARG A 32 -7.80 7.71 8.33
C ARG A 32 -7.84 6.20 8.31
N GLY A 33 -8.89 5.65 8.87
CA GLY A 33 -9.14 4.22 8.90
C GLY A 33 -10.50 3.86 8.32
N GLN A 34 -10.87 2.62 8.55
CA GLN A 34 -12.19 2.07 8.25
C GLN A 34 -12.78 1.59 9.57
N ASN A 35 -13.45 2.49 10.32
CA ASN A 35 -13.84 2.24 11.71
C ASN A 35 -14.86 1.10 11.92
N TRP A 36 -15.43 0.55 10.85
CA TRP A 36 -16.17 -0.72 10.88
C TRP A 36 -15.25 -1.96 10.92
N SER A 37 -13.95 -1.79 10.60
CA SER A 37 -12.94 -2.84 10.68
C SER A 37 -12.16 -2.72 11.98
N ARG A 38 -12.03 -3.82 12.74
CA ARG A 38 -11.27 -3.83 13.99
C ARG A 38 -9.78 -3.54 13.80
N THR A 39 -9.22 -3.91 12.66
CA THR A 39 -7.79 -3.74 12.34
C THR A 39 -7.45 -2.38 11.76
N LEU A 40 -8.45 -1.63 11.25
CA LEU A 40 -8.29 -0.32 10.62
C LEU A 40 -9.05 0.77 11.39
N ARG A 41 -9.23 0.58 12.69
CA ARG A 41 -9.90 1.55 13.55
C ARG A 41 -8.97 2.74 13.83
N SER A 42 -9.40 3.95 13.50
CA SER A 42 -8.69 5.21 13.78
C SER A 42 -9.40 5.97 14.90
N PRO A 43 -8.82 6.07 16.10
CA PRO A 43 -9.48 6.66 17.28
C PRO A 43 -9.96 8.08 17.08
N LEU A 44 -9.19 8.92 16.37
CA LEU A 44 -9.53 10.34 16.16
C LEU A 44 -10.57 10.57 15.04
N THR A 45 -10.97 9.53 14.31
CA THR A 45 -12.02 9.62 13.27
C THR A 45 -13.31 8.95 13.69
N GLU A 46 -13.45 8.55 14.94
CA GLU A 46 -14.68 7.92 15.41
C GLU A 46 -15.84 8.89 15.52
N ILE A 47 -17.05 8.36 15.41
CA ILE A 47 -18.28 9.14 15.59
C ILE A 47 -18.28 9.74 17.00
N GLY A 48 -18.51 11.05 17.09
CA GLY A 48 -18.50 11.77 18.37
C GLY A 48 -17.12 12.26 18.82
N VAL A 49 -16.08 12.07 18.02
CA VAL A 49 -14.72 12.59 18.26
C VAL A 49 -14.44 13.76 17.30
N PRO A 50 -14.83 15.01 17.65
CA PRO A 50 -14.69 16.17 16.76
C PRO A 50 -13.28 16.77 16.83
N VAL A 51 -12.25 15.99 16.51
CA VAL A 51 -10.84 16.41 16.47
C VAL A 51 -10.42 16.67 15.02
N ARG A 52 -9.56 17.65 14.81
CA ARG A 52 -9.07 18.05 13.48
C ARG A 52 -7.54 18.11 13.43
N GLU A 53 -7.00 17.92 12.26
CA GLU A 53 -5.60 18.21 11.98
C GLU A 53 -5.30 19.70 12.26
N GLY A 54 -4.13 19.95 12.81
CA GLY A 54 -3.69 21.28 13.22
C GLY A 54 -4.08 21.67 14.64
N GLU A 55 -4.99 20.96 15.30
CA GLU A 55 -5.32 21.20 16.72
C GLU A 55 -4.22 20.67 17.65
N TYR A 56 -4.17 21.23 18.84
CA TYR A 56 -3.24 20.88 19.89
C TYR A 56 -3.91 20.00 20.95
N ILE A 57 -3.17 19.01 21.43
CA ILE A 57 -3.55 18.22 22.60
C ILE A 57 -2.96 18.92 23.82
N ILE A 58 -3.81 19.60 24.59
CA ILE A 58 -3.43 20.41 25.76
C ILE A 58 -3.19 19.53 26.97
N ALA A 59 -4.03 18.51 27.17
CA ALA A 59 -3.90 17.56 28.28
C ALA A 59 -4.39 16.17 27.88
N VAL A 60 -3.86 15.14 28.54
CA VAL A 60 -4.28 13.75 28.47
C VAL A 60 -4.65 13.29 29.88
N ASN A 61 -5.90 12.87 30.09
CA ASN A 61 -6.43 12.48 31.41
C ASN A 61 -6.12 13.54 32.51
N GLY A 62 -6.19 14.83 32.15
CA GLY A 62 -5.90 15.94 33.04
C GLY A 62 -4.42 16.29 33.21
N ALA A 63 -3.49 15.47 32.71
CA ALA A 63 -2.05 15.79 32.72
C ALA A 63 -1.70 16.75 31.58
N PRO A 64 -1.18 17.97 31.85
CA PRO A 64 -0.81 18.93 30.82
C PRO A 64 0.35 18.40 29.95
N THR A 65 0.17 18.44 28.63
CA THR A 65 1.15 17.84 27.71
C THR A 65 2.45 18.60 27.61
N ASN A 66 2.44 19.92 27.81
CA ASN A 66 3.65 20.75 27.81
C ASN A 66 4.64 20.46 28.96
N LYS A 67 4.21 19.66 29.94
CA LYS A 67 5.07 19.19 31.04
C LYS A 67 5.68 17.79 30.79
N LEU A 68 5.27 17.14 29.71
CA LEU A 68 5.75 15.81 29.34
C LEU A 68 7.00 15.93 28.46
N ASN A 69 7.95 14.99 28.60
CA ASN A 69 9.05 14.87 27.65
C ASN A 69 8.53 14.28 26.33
N ASP A 70 7.61 13.31 26.45
CA ASP A 70 6.94 12.67 25.33
C ASP A 70 5.45 12.48 25.68
N ILE A 71 4.54 12.76 24.73
CA ILE A 71 3.10 12.57 24.92
C ILE A 71 2.75 11.11 25.22
N TYR A 72 3.53 10.17 24.71
CA TYR A 72 3.32 8.74 24.94
C TYR A 72 3.50 8.30 26.39
N GLU A 73 4.16 9.11 27.24
CA GLU A 73 4.19 8.89 28.70
C GLU A 73 2.78 8.87 29.29
N ALA A 74 1.90 9.78 28.85
CA ALA A 74 0.50 9.86 29.32
C ALA A 74 -0.41 8.79 28.67
N LEU A 75 0.09 8.10 27.65
CA LEU A 75 -0.65 7.06 26.93
C LEU A 75 -0.19 5.64 27.29
N LEU A 76 0.69 5.50 28.27
CA LEU A 76 1.13 4.19 28.78
C LEU A 76 -0.05 3.38 29.34
N ASN A 77 -0.17 2.13 28.92
CA ASN A 77 -1.24 1.20 29.33
C ASN A 77 -2.68 1.67 29.10
N THR A 78 -2.89 2.56 28.11
CA THR A 78 -4.21 3.11 27.76
C THR A 78 -4.84 2.44 26.54
N ALA A 79 -4.11 1.60 25.80
CA ALA A 79 -4.67 0.88 24.66
C ALA A 79 -5.94 0.11 25.04
N GLY A 80 -7.05 0.34 24.32
CA GLY A 80 -8.36 -0.25 24.59
C GLY A 80 -9.15 0.35 25.77
N LYS A 81 -8.62 1.41 26.41
CA LYS A 81 -9.29 2.11 27.52
C LYS A 81 -9.70 3.51 27.10
N GLN A 82 -10.72 4.06 27.74
CA GLN A 82 -11.10 5.44 27.55
C GLN A 82 -10.00 6.41 28.03
N VAL A 83 -9.69 7.38 27.20
CA VAL A 83 -8.76 8.48 27.49
C VAL A 83 -9.45 9.79 27.18
N THR A 84 -9.40 10.73 28.10
CA THR A 84 -9.89 12.09 27.89
C THR A 84 -8.76 12.95 27.35
N LEU A 85 -8.93 13.46 26.13
CA LEU A 85 -8.05 14.46 25.54
C LEU A 85 -8.68 15.85 25.71
N LYS A 86 -7.92 16.81 26.20
CA LYS A 86 -8.27 18.22 26.13
C LYS A 86 -7.62 18.79 24.86
N VAL A 87 -8.43 19.25 23.91
CA VAL A 87 -7.95 19.71 22.59
C VAL A 87 -8.37 21.15 22.32
N ASN A 88 -7.55 21.87 21.55
CA ASN A 88 -7.82 23.27 21.20
C ASN A 88 -7.17 23.60 19.84
N ALA A 89 -7.70 24.59 19.14
CA ALA A 89 -7.10 25.18 17.95
C ALA A 89 -5.82 25.98 18.25
N GLN A 90 -5.67 26.45 19.48
CA GLN A 90 -4.49 27.18 19.97
C GLN A 90 -3.78 26.36 21.04
N PRO A 91 -2.46 26.57 21.26
CA PRO A 91 -1.67 25.79 22.23
C PRO A 91 -1.89 26.26 23.69
N ASP A 92 -3.12 26.58 24.06
CA ASP A 92 -3.50 27.03 25.39
C ASP A 92 -4.85 26.43 25.86
N GLU A 93 -5.20 26.63 27.12
CA GLU A 93 -6.43 26.07 27.71
C GLU A 93 -7.70 26.88 27.39
N LYS A 94 -7.56 28.13 26.98
CA LYS A 94 -8.73 29.02 26.79
C LYS A 94 -9.52 28.60 25.55
N GLY A 95 -10.73 28.12 25.75
CA GLY A 95 -11.59 27.64 24.68
C GLY A 95 -11.33 26.16 24.30
N SER A 96 -10.50 25.45 25.07
CA SER A 96 -10.30 24.01 24.90
C SER A 96 -11.59 23.26 25.19
N ARG A 97 -11.69 22.07 24.59
CA ARG A 97 -12.79 21.11 24.80
C ARG A 97 -12.24 19.73 25.15
N GLU A 98 -13.03 18.98 25.86
CA GLU A 98 -12.70 17.57 26.16
C GLU A 98 -13.35 16.65 25.14
N VAL A 99 -12.59 15.64 24.73
CA VAL A 99 -13.04 14.53 23.87
C VAL A 99 -12.58 13.21 24.45
N VAL A 100 -13.43 12.21 24.42
CA VAL A 100 -13.09 10.87 24.89
C VAL A 100 -12.74 10.00 23.68
N VAL A 101 -11.57 9.37 23.74
CA VAL A 101 -11.07 8.47 22.70
C VAL A 101 -10.71 7.14 23.32
N ILE A 102 -10.67 6.08 22.50
CA ILE A 102 -10.14 4.78 22.91
C ILE A 102 -8.92 4.49 22.04
N PRO A 103 -7.70 4.69 22.54
CA PRO A 103 -6.47 4.41 21.81
C PRO A 103 -6.36 2.94 21.39
N ILE A 104 -5.66 2.70 20.30
CA ILE A 104 -5.35 1.35 19.79
C ILE A 104 -3.93 0.93 20.19
N GLU A 105 -3.63 -0.36 20.11
CA GLU A 105 -2.30 -0.89 20.48
C GLU A 105 -1.25 -0.69 19.38
N ASN A 106 -1.68 -0.64 18.11
CA ASN A 106 -0.81 -0.54 16.95
C ASN A 106 -1.50 0.23 15.81
N GLU A 107 -0.81 1.17 15.21
CA GLU A 107 -1.33 2.01 14.11
C GLU A 107 -0.62 1.75 12.76
N GLN A 108 0.21 0.72 12.65
CA GLN A 108 0.91 0.39 11.40
C GLN A 108 -0.04 0.21 10.22
N GLN A 109 -1.17 -0.48 10.45
CA GLN A 109 -2.17 -0.68 9.40
C GLN A 109 -2.85 0.64 8.98
N LEU A 110 -2.95 1.62 9.86
CA LEU A 110 -3.46 2.95 9.53
C LEU A 110 -2.45 3.73 8.67
N TYR A 111 -1.16 3.65 9.00
CA TYR A 111 -0.10 4.24 8.16
C TYR A 111 -0.11 3.62 6.77
N TYR A 112 -0.15 2.30 6.69
CA TYR A 112 -0.22 1.58 5.42
C TYR A 112 -1.46 1.99 4.60
N TYR A 113 -2.64 1.95 5.21
CA TYR A 113 -3.89 2.33 4.56
C TYR A 113 -3.87 3.79 4.07
N SER A 114 -3.40 4.71 4.92
CA SER A 114 -3.30 6.13 4.55
C SER A 114 -2.34 6.33 3.37
N MET A 115 -1.19 5.65 3.36
CA MET A 115 -0.23 5.72 2.26
C MET A 115 -0.83 5.23 0.94
N VAL A 116 -1.55 4.10 0.95
CA VAL A 116 -2.19 3.57 -0.26
C VAL A 116 -3.26 4.51 -0.78
N GLU A 117 -4.15 5.02 0.08
CA GLU A 117 -5.20 5.98 -0.30
C GLU A 117 -4.62 7.29 -0.84
N GLU A 118 -3.55 7.80 -0.24
CA GLU A 118 -2.86 9.00 -0.69
C GLU A 118 -2.21 8.81 -2.06
N ASN A 119 -1.58 7.65 -2.30
CA ASN A 119 -0.99 7.34 -3.58
C ASN A 119 -2.06 7.16 -4.68
N ILE A 120 -3.18 6.50 -4.36
CA ILE A 120 -4.34 6.43 -5.27
C ILE A 120 -4.82 7.83 -5.64
N ALA A 121 -5.03 8.71 -4.65
CA ALA A 121 -5.49 10.07 -4.87
C ALA A 121 -4.45 10.91 -5.66
N LYS A 122 -3.16 10.75 -5.37
CA LYS A 122 -2.06 11.41 -6.08
C LYS A 122 -2.02 11.01 -7.55
N VAL A 123 -2.09 9.72 -7.84
CA VAL A 123 -2.11 9.19 -9.21
C VAL A 123 -3.38 9.64 -9.95
N ASP A 124 -4.53 9.53 -9.31
CA ASP A 124 -5.81 9.95 -9.88
C ASP A 124 -5.79 11.43 -10.28
N LYS A 125 -5.37 12.29 -9.37
CA LYS A 125 -5.26 13.74 -9.61
C LYS A 125 -4.24 14.07 -10.73
N ALA A 126 -3.06 13.46 -10.70
CA ALA A 126 -2.00 13.73 -11.67
C ALA A 126 -2.35 13.26 -13.09
N THR A 127 -3.26 12.28 -13.22
CA THR A 127 -3.60 11.66 -14.50
C THR A 127 -5.02 11.99 -14.99
N GLY A 128 -5.73 12.88 -14.29
CA GLY A 128 -7.13 13.21 -14.58
C GLY A 128 -8.05 11.99 -14.52
N GLY A 129 -7.84 11.14 -13.54
CA GLY A 129 -8.65 9.95 -13.30
C GLY A 129 -8.39 8.77 -14.24
N ARG A 130 -7.43 8.86 -15.17
CA ARG A 130 -7.20 7.85 -16.20
C ARG A 130 -6.37 6.65 -15.77
N VAL A 131 -5.50 6.81 -14.77
CA VAL A 131 -4.56 5.77 -14.32
C VAL A 131 -4.97 5.26 -12.93
N GLY A 132 -4.95 3.94 -12.75
CA GLY A 132 -5.10 3.29 -11.47
C GLY A 132 -3.77 3.10 -10.76
N TYR A 133 -3.83 2.89 -9.43
CA TYR A 133 -2.68 2.54 -8.60
C TYR A 133 -3.05 1.41 -7.66
N ILE A 134 -2.15 0.44 -7.52
CA ILE A 134 -2.29 -0.68 -6.59
C ILE A 134 -0.95 -0.86 -5.88
N HIS A 135 -0.96 -0.97 -4.56
CA HIS A 135 0.19 -1.45 -3.80
C HIS A 135 -0.05 -2.90 -3.36
N ILE A 136 0.95 -3.76 -3.56
CA ILE A 136 0.92 -5.17 -3.17
C ILE A 136 2.02 -5.39 -2.11
N PRO A 137 1.68 -5.43 -0.81
CA PRO A 137 2.67 -5.40 0.28
C PRO A 137 3.44 -6.71 0.45
N ASP A 138 2.85 -7.82 0.03
CA ASP A 138 3.44 -9.16 0.05
C ASP A 138 2.84 -10.04 -1.04
N MET A 139 3.39 -11.20 -1.26
CA MET A 139 2.84 -12.22 -2.16
C MET A 139 2.15 -13.34 -1.36
N GLY A 140 1.51 -13.00 -0.26
CA GLY A 140 0.67 -13.85 0.55
C GLY A 140 -0.81 -13.53 0.42
N VAL A 141 -1.56 -13.94 1.44
CA VAL A 141 -3.02 -13.71 1.51
C VAL A 141 -3.34 -12.22 1.61
N GLN A 142 -2.52 -11.44 2.35
CA GLN A 142 -2.74 -10.01 2.50
C GLN A 142 -2.56 -9.30 1.16
N GLY A 143 -1.45 -9.54 0.46
CA GLY A 143 -1.20 -8.93 -0.86
C GLY A 143 -2.22 -9.31 -1.91
N LEU A 144 -2.69 -10.57 -1.91
CA LEU A 144 -3.75 -11.01 -2.82
C LEU A 144 -5.08 -10.27 -2.52
N ASN A 145 -5.42 -10.08 -1.24
CA ASN A 145 -6.61 -9.34 -0.84
C ASN A 145 -6.50 -7.86 -1.24
N GLU A 146 -5.36 -7.21 -1.02
CA GLU A 146 -5.14 -5.82 -1.45
C GLU A 146 -5.18 -5.70 -2.97
N PHE A 147 -4.61 -6.66 -3.72
CA PHE A 147 -4.74 -6.71 -5.16
C PHE A 147 -6.21 -6.76 -5.59
N VAL A 148 -7.00 -7.70 -5.06
CA VAL A 148 -8.43 -7.85 -5.40
C VAL A 148 -9.21 -6.58 -5.04
N LYS A 149 -9.00 -6.06 -3.83
CA LYS A 149 -9.68 -4.87 -3.31
C LYS A 149 -9.47 -3.63 -4.18
N HIS A 150 -8.26 -3.45 -4.71
CA HIS A 150 -7.91 -2.25 -5.48
C HIS A 150 -7.93 -2.46 -7.00
N TYR A 151 -7.81 -3.69 -7.50
CA TYR A 151 -7.84 -4.00 -8.93
C TYR A 151 -9.25 -3.85 -9.53
N TYR A 152 -10.23 -4.52 -8.95
CA TYR A 152 -11.58 -4.57 -9.54
C TYR A 152 -12.31 -3.22 -9.58
N PRO A 153 -12.23 -2.34 -8.57
CA PRO A 153 -12.81 -1.00 -8.67
C PRO A 153 -12.17 -0.12 -9.76
N GLN A 154 -10.95 -0.45 -10.19
CA GLN A 154 -10.18 0.34 -11.15
C GLN A 154 -10.21 -0.22 -12.58
N LEU A 155 -11.00 -1.24 -12.88
CA LEU A 155 -11.09 -1.86 -14.22
C LEU A 155 -11.47 -0.88 -15.35
N ARG A 156 -12.12 0.25 -15.01
CA ARG A 156 -12.46 1.31 -15.98
C ARG A 156 -11.33 2.29 -16.26
N LYS A 157 -10.23 2.22 -15.50
CA LYS A 157 -9.05 3.03 -15.77
C LYS A 157 -8.38 2.60 -17.07
N LYS A 158 -7.65 3.52 -17.69
CA LYS A 158 -6.99 3.32 -18.99
C LYS A 158 -5.59 2.72 -18.87
N ALA A 159 -5.02 2.75 -17.67
CA ALA A 159 -3.69 2.22 -17.37
C ALA A 159 -3.55 1.92 -15.87
N LEU A 160 -2.48 1.23 -15.48
CA LEU A 160 -2.26 0.81 -14.09
C LEU A 160 -0.80 0.95 -13.68
N ILE A 161 -0.59 1.57 -12.51
CA ILE A 161 0.68 1.52 -11.77
C ILE A 161 0.55 0.44 -10.70
N ILE A 162 1.46 -0.52 -10.71
CA ILE A 162 1.54 -1.61 -9.74
C ILE A 162 2.79 -1.40 -8.90
N ASP A 163 2.62 -1.24 -7.61
CA ASP A 163 3.70 -0.96 -6.67
C ASP A 163 3.97 -2.19 -5.83
N VAL A 164 5.14 -2.78 -5.97
CA VAL A 164 5.62 -3.92 -5.18
C VAL A 164 6.84 -3.56 -4.34
N ARG A 165 7.08 -2.27 -4.11
CA ARG A 165 8.13 -1.83 -3.21
C ARG A 165 7.89 -2.35 -1.81
N GLY A 166 8.96 -2.79 -1.15
CA GLY A 166 8.89 -3.40 0.18
C GLY A 166 8.21 -4.78 0.24
N ASN A 167 7.95 -5.42 -0.89
CA ASN A 167 7.27 -6.72 -0.94
C ASN A 167 8.21 -7.85 -0.52
N GLY A 168 8.02 -8.38 0.68
CA GLY A 168 8.86 -9.44 1.26
C GLY A 168 8.64 -10.85 0.70
N GLY A 169 7.77 -11.01 -0.32
CA GLY A 169 7.54 -12.29 -0.98
C GLY A 169 6.32 -13.08 -0.50
N GLY A 170 6.29 -14.33 -0.87
CA GLY A 170 5.16 -15.26 -0.66
C GLY A 170 5.09 -16.30 -1.76
N SER A 171 3.89 -16.50 -2.36
CA SER A 171 3.70 -17.50 -3.41
C SER A 171 2.54 -17.21 -4.38
N VAL A 172 1.89 -16.04 -4.29
CA VAL A 172 0.69 -15.73 -5.09
C VAL A 172 0.97 -14.93 -6.35
N SER A 173 2.22 -14.55 -6.64
CA SER A 173 2.56 -13.78 -7.83
C SER A 173 2.09 -14.44 -9.15
N PRO A 174 2.06 -15.80 -9.31
CA PRO A 174 1.50 -16.41 -10.52
C PRO A 174 0.03 -16.03 -10.75
N MET A 175 -0.78 -16.01 -9.69
CA MET A 175 -2.22 -15.69 -9.76
C MET A 175 -2.45 -14.24 -10.18
N ILE A 176 -1.63 -13.33 -9.64
CA ILE A 176 -1.70 -11.90 -9.95
C ILE A 176 -1.28 -11.66 -11.40
N VAL A 177 -0.12 -12.22 -11.81
CA VAL A 177 0.40 -12.06 -13.17
C VAL A 177 -0.57 -12.67 -14.20
N GLU A 178 -1.17 -13.82 -13.92
CA GLU A 178 -2.18 -14.42 -14.78
C GLU A 178 -3.35 -13.45 -15.03
N ARG A 179 -3.82 -12.75 -13.99
CA ARG A 179 -4.87 -11.75 -14.13
C ARG A 179 -4.42 -10.54 -14.96
N LEU A 180 -3.20 -10.07 -14.73
CA LEU A 180 -2.66 -8.88 -15.42
C LEU A 180 -2.37 -9.10 -16.90
N ARG A 181 -2.09 -10.35 -17.33
CA ARG A 181 -1.76 -10.72 -18.71
C ARG A 181 -2.95 -11.16 -19.56
N ARG A 182 -4.15 -11.17 -19.01
CA ARG A 182 -5.35 -11.56 -19.76
C ARG A 182 -5.56 -10.63 -20.94
N GLU A 183 -5.95 -11.22 -22.07
CA GLU A 183 -6.24 -10.52 -23.31
C GLU A 183 -7.73 -10.64 -23.65
N ILE A 184 -8.24 -9.70 -24.43
CA ILE A 184 -9.61 -9.76 -24.95
C ILE A 184 -9.66 -10.85 -26.00
N VAL A 185 -10.61 -11.75 -25.87
CA VAL A 185 -10.93 -12.77 -26.87
C VAL A 185 -12.06 -12.29 -27.78
N MET A 186 -13.09 -11.66 -27.17
CA MET A 186 -14.23 -11.12 -27.90
C MET A 186 -14.96 -10.06 -27.06
N PHE A 187 -15.96 -9.44 -27.65
CA PHE A 187 -16.91 -8.58 -26.94
C PHE A 187 -18.28 -9.25 -26.92
N GLU A 188 -18.96 -9.16 -25.80
CA GLU A 188 -20.31 -9.62 -25.64
C GLU A 188 -21.25 -8.44 -25.40
N MET A 189 -22.48 -8.55 -25.91
CA MET A 189 -23.52 -7.58 -25.65
C MET A 189 -24.85 -8.28 -25.40
N SER A 190 -25.51 -7.98 -24.30
CA SER A 190 -26.91 -8.35 -24.06
C SER A 190 -27.83 -7.27 -24.63
N ARG A 191 -29.12 -7.62 -24.84
CA ARG A 191 -30.09 -6.75 -25.51
C ARG A 191 -30.17 -5.34 -24.91
N ASP A 192 -30.15 -5.23 -23.58
CA ASP A 192 -30.43 -4.00 -22.86
C ASP A 192 -29.20 -3.49 -22.08
N THR A 193 -27.99 -3.87 -22.50
CA THR A 193 -26.75 -3.48 -21.81
C THR A 193 -25.71 -2.89 -22.76
N VAL A 194 -24.60 -2.41 -22.20
CA VAL A 194 -23.43 -2.02 -22.97
C VAL A 194 -22.53 -3.24 -23.27
N ALA A 195 -21.74 -3.15 -24.33
CA ALA A 195 -20.76 -4.17 -24.65
C ALA A 195 -19.74 -4.31 -23.53
N ARG A 196 -19.36 -5.55 -23.23
CA ARG A 196 -18.35 -5.92 -22.24
C ARG A 196 -17.28 -6.80 -22.88
N THR A 197 -16.13 -6.87 -22.25
CA THR A 197 -15.05 -7.76 -22.69
C THR A 197 -15.30 -9.20 -22.25
N ASP A 198 -14.87 -10.15 -23.07
CA ASP A 198 -14.72 -11.55 -22.67
C ASP A 198 -13.23 -11.95 -22.81
N PRO A 199 -12.61 -12.46 -21.72
CA PRO A 199 -13.14 -12.60 -20.38
C PRO A 199 -13.37 -11.26 -19.67
N ASP A 200 -14.26 -11.28 -18.68
CA ASP A 200 -14.49 -10.15 -17.79
C ASP A 200 -13.32 -9.87 -16.85
N GLY A 201 -13.27 -8.68 -16.27
CA GLY A 201 -12.31 -8.32 -15.25
C GLY A 201 -10.91 -8.00 -15.78
N LEU A 202 -10.85 -7.44 -16.99
CA LEU A 202 -9.63 -6.97 -17.64
C LEU A 202 -9.43 -5.47 -17.38
N LEU A 203 -8.22 -5.11 -16.94
CA LEU A 203 -7.74 -3.74 -17.05
C LEU A 203 -6.94 -3.63 -18.34
N LEU A 204 -7.49 -2.91 -19.29
CA LEU A 204 -6.90 -2.69 -20.61
C LEU A 204 -5.86 -1.57 -20.55
N GLY A 205 -4.94 -1.59 -21.52
CA GLY A 205 -3.93 -0.55 -21.67
C GLY A 205 -2.63 -0.82 -20.88
N PRO A 206 -1.70 0.15 -20.94
CA PRO A 206 -0.35 -0.01 -20.44
C PRO A 206 -0.30 -0.15 -18.92
N LYS A 207 0.75 -0.83 -18.47
CA LYS A 207 1.05 -1.03 -17.06
C LYS A 207 2.52 -0.67 -16.80
N VAL A 208 2.82 -0.19 -15.61
CA VAL A 208 4.18 -0.05 -15.09
C VAL A 208 4.25 -0.66 -13.70
N CYS A 209 5.45 -1.13 -13.32
CA CYS A 209 5.68 -1.72 -12.01
C CYS A 209 6.77 -0.95 -11.28
N LEU A 210 6.48 -0.54 -10.03
CA LEU A 210 7.46 0.00 -9.10
C LEU A 210 8.06 -1.13 -8.27
N LEU A 211 9.39 -1.11 -8.11
CA LEU A 211 10.15 -2.09 -7.33
C LEU A 211 11.31 -1.40 -6.60
N ASP A 212 11.80 -2.04 -5.55
CA ASP A 212 12.91 -1.55 -4.74
C ASP A 212 13.81 -2.67 -4.22
N GLU A 213 14.87 -2.31 -3.55
CA GLU A 213 15.84 -3.22 -2.93
C GLU A 213 15.29 -4.07 -1.77
N PHE A 214 14.09 -3.78 -1.32
CA PHE A 214 13.37 -4.54 -0.27
C PHE A 214 12.40 -5.56 -0.86
N SER A 215 12.17 -5.53 -2.18
CA SER A 215 11.38 -6.54 -2.88
C SER A 215 12.17 -7.86 -2.90
N ALA A 216 11.66 -8.90 -2.24
CA ALA A 216 12.40 -10.14 -1.96
C ALA A 216 11.56 -11.39 -2.25
N SER A 217 12.22 -12.53 -2.52
CA SER A 217 11.59 -13.83 -2.72
C SER A 217 10.56 -13.79 -3.88
N ASP A 218 9.28 -14.12 -3.64
CA ASP A 218 8.23 -13.94 -4.68
C ASP A 218 8.00 -12.45 -5.03
N GLY A 219 8.50 -11.52 -4.20
CA GLY A 219 8.61 -10.09 -4.51
C GLY A 219 9.70 -9.76 -5.53
N ASP A 220 10.77 -10.58 -5.64
CA ASP A 220 11.71 -10.57 -6.77
C ASP A 220 11.11 -11.26 -8.01
N ILE A 221 10.41 -12.38 -7.80
CA ILE A 221 9.88 -13.21 -8.89
C ILE A 221 8.75 -12.49 -9.63
N PHE A 222 7.93 -11.69 -8.95
CA PHE A 222 6.86 -10.93 -9.58
C PHE A 222 7.38 -9.98 -10.67
N PRO A 223 8.32 -9.05 -10.42
CA PRO A 223 8.86 -8.18 -11.46
C PRO A 223 9.62 -8.96 -12.55
N TYR A 224 10.27 -10.07 -12.23
CA TYR A 224 10.85 -10.95 -13.24
C TYR A 224 9.77 -11.49 -14.20
N ARG A 225 8.66 -12.00 -13.69
CA ARG A 225 7.52 -12.44 -14.49
C ARG A 225 6.90 -11.30 -15.29
N PHE A 226 6.74 -10.13 -14.66
CA PHE A 226 6.19 -8.94 -15.29
C PHE A 226 7.01 -8.53 -16.52
N LYS A 227 8.33 -8.53 -16.39
CA LYS A 227 9.28 -8.27 -17.50
C LYS A 227 9.24 -9.35 -18.57
N THR A 228 9.28 -10.61 -18.17
CA THR A 228 9.25 -11.78 -19.08
C THR A 228 7.98 -11.79 -19.95
N TYR A 229 6.84 -11.50 -19.36
CA TYR A 229 5.57 -11.38 -20.08
C TYR A 229 5.39 -10.03 -20.79
N ARG A 230 6.36 -9.12 -20.72
CA ARG A 230 6.32 -7.78 -21.37
C ARG A 230 5.07 -6.99 -20.98
N LEU A 231 4.66 -7.06 -19.72
CA LEU A 231 3.46 -6.38 -19.23
C LEU A 231 3.63 -4.87 -19.15
N GLY A 232 4.86 -4.38 -19.06
CA GLY A 232 5.22 -2.97 -18.99
C GLY A 232 6.64 -2.76 -18.49
N LYS A 233 6.99 -1.50 -18.18
CA LYS A 233 8.30 -1.13 -17.67
C LYS A 233 8.39 -1.29 -16.16
N LEU A 234 9.58 -1.67 -15.71
CA LEU A 234 9.98 -1.70 -14.31
C LEU A 234 10.69 -0.39 -13.95
N ILE A 235 10.30 0.26 -12.86
CA ILE A 235 10.81 1.56 -12.44
C ILE A 235 11.19 1.52 -10.96
N GLY A 236 12.35 2.02 -10.61
CA GLY A 236 12.84 2.07 -9.23
C GLY A 236 14.25 1.53 -9.09
N LYS A 237 14.49 0.64 -8.13
CA LYS A 237 15.79 0.06 -7.84
C LYS A 237 15.75 -1.46 -8.04
N ARG A 238 16.94 -2.04 -8.28
CA ARG A 238 17.13 -3.50 -8.36
C ARG A 238 16.57 -4.20 -7.11
N THR A 239 15.84 -5.28 -7.30
CA THR A 239 15.30 -6.07 -6.20
C THR A 239 16.40 -6.80 -5.42
N TRP A 240 16.06 -7.36 -4.28
CA TRP A 240 17.04 -7.96 -3.36
C TRP A 240 17.83 -9.11 -3.98
N GLY A 241 17.17 -10.03 -4.66
CA GLY A 241 17.81 -11.20 -5.27
C GLY A 241 17.91 -12.39 -4.32
N GLY A 242 16.97 -12.59 -3.46
CA GLY A 242 16.91 -13.74 -2.56
C GLY A 242 15.71 -14.61 -2.85
N VAL A 243 15.82 -15.55 -3.78
CA VAL A 243 14.72 -16.39 -4.29
C VAL A 243 14.86 -17.87 -4.02
N VAL A 244 15.99 -18.32 -3.46
CA VAL A 244 16.11 -19.71 -3.06
C VAL A 244 15.08 -20.02 -1.99
N GLY A 245 14.15 -20.89 -2.34
CA GLY A 245 13.06 -21.27 -1.45
C GLY A 245 13.57 -22.05 -0.26
N ILE A 246 13.15 -21.64 0.93
CA ILE A 246 13.55 -22.25 2.19
C ILE A 246 12.41 -23.08 2.77
N ARG A 247 12.78 -24.21 3.38
CA ARG A 247 11.84 -25.04 4.14
C ARG A 247 12.38 -25.24 5.55
N GLY A 248 11.51 -24.97 6.55
CA GLY A 248 11.85 -25.23 7.96
C GLY A 248 12.09 -26.72 8.23
N SER A 249 12.97 -27.03 9.17
CA SER A 249 13.10 -28.36 9.76
C SER A 249 12.07 -28.57 10.87
N LEU A 250 12.01 -29.79 11.39
CA LEU A 250 11.41 -30.03 12.69
C LEU A 250 12.10 -29.14 13.75
N PRO A 251 11.38 -28.70 14.79
CA PRO A 251 12.00 -27.93 15.87
C PRO A 251 13.18 -28.68 16.48
N LEU A 252 14.27 -27.97 16.77
CA LEU A 252 15.38 -28.48 17.51
C LEU A 252 14.99 -28.65 18.99
N LEU A 253 15.82 -29.38 19.78
CA LEU A 253 15.54 -29.66 21.18
C LEU A 253 15.36 -28.41 22.05
N ASP A 254 15.98 -27.30 21.69
CA ASP A 254 15.85 -26.01 22.34
C ASP A 254 14.72 -25.14 21.78
N GLY A 255 13.89 -25.68 20.84
CA GLY A 255 12.82 -24.96 20.17
C GLY A 255 13.28 -24.09 18.97
N GLY A 256 14.56 -24.09 18.66
CA GLY A 256 15.09 -23.44 17.45
C GLY A 256 14.65 -24.15 16.18
N GLN A 257 14.84 -23.49 15.03
CA GLN A 257 14.54 -24.04 13.72
C GLN A 257 15.72 -23.88 12.77
N LEU A 258 15.98 -24.90 11.94
CA LEU A 258 16.92 -24.82 10.84
C LEU A 258 16.14 -24.57 9.56
N MET A 259 16.36 -23.42 8.92
CA MET A 259 15.84 -23.11 7.60
C MET A 259 16.78 -23.66 6.54
N LYS A 260 16.24 -24.53 5.67
CA LYS A 260 17.03 -25.22 4.64
C LYS A 260 16.69 -24.67 3.25
N PRO A 261 17.68 -24.30 2.42
CA PRO A 261 17.45 -24.04 1.01
C PRO A 261 17.06 -25.35 0.29
N GLU A 262 15.98 -25.33 -0.48
CA GLU A 262 15.47 -26.54 -1.14
C GLU A 262 15.18 -26.39 -2.62
N PHE A 263 14.88 -25.21 -3.12
CA PHE A 263 14.55 -25.00 -4.53
C PHE A 263 14.96 -23.61 -5.00
N ALA A 264 15.38 -23.52 -6.26
CA ALA A 264 15.78 -22.28 -6.89
C ALA A 264 15.28 -22.22 -8.33
N PRO A 265 14.91 -21.04 -8.85
CA PRO A 265 14.49 -20.86 -10.23
C PRO A 265 15.69 -20.85 -11.18
N PHE A 266 15.55 -21.46 -12.35
CA PHE A 266 16.48 -21.35 -13.46
C PHE A 266 15.78 -20.91 -14.74
N GLY A 267 16.54 -20.37 -15.68
CA GLY A 267 16.03 -19.80 -16.92
C GLY A 267 15.45 -20.83 -17.89
N LEU A 268 14.63 -20.35 -18.84
CA LEU A 268 14.04 -21.18 -19.90
C LEU A 268 15.10 -21.83 -20.82
N ASP A 269 16.33 -21.32 -20.81
CA ASP A 269 17.47 -21.86 -21.51
C ASP A 269 17.99 -23.18 -20.89
N GLY A 270 17.54 -23.54 -19.68
CA GLY A 270 17.98 -24.70 -18.92
C GLY A 270 19.43 -24.65 -18.46
N LYS A 271 20.08 -23.48 -18.49
CA LYS A 271 21.52 -23.33 -18.25
C LYS A 271 21.85 -22.32 -17.15
N THR A 272 21.00 -21.34 -16.93
CA THR A 272 21.29 -20.18 -16.05
C THR A 272 20.40 -20.20 -14.84
N TRP A 273 20.98 -20.15 -13.64
CA TRP A 273 20.26 -19.83 -12.42
C TRP A 273 19.91 -18.34 -12.46
N ILE A 274 18.66 -18.00 -12.15
CA ILE A 274 18.14 -16.63 -12.30
C ILE A 274 17.77 -16.02 -10.96
N ILE A 275 17.90 -14.71 -10.88
CA ILE A 275 17.48 -13.84 -9.74
C ILE A 275 18.37 -14.01 -8.51
N GLU A 276 18.64 -15.23 -8.04
CA GLU A 276 19.43 -15.43 -6.81
C GLU A 276 20.78 -14.71 -6.87
N GLY A 277 21.06 -13.88 -5.87
CA GLY A 277 22.27 -13.07 -5.75
C GLY A 277 22.38 -11.88 -6.71
N VAL A 278 21.48 -11.75 -7.70
CA VAL A 278 21.53 -10.69 -8.72
C VAL A 278 20.29 -9.79 -8.75
N GLY A 279 19.13 -10.28 -8.28
CA GLY A 279 17.87 -9.54 -8.30
C GLY A 279 17.31 -9.31 -9.71
N VAL A 280 16.37 -8.38 -9.80
CA VAL A 280 15.75 -7.94 -11.05
C VAL A 280 16.02 -6.45 -11.23
N GLU A 281 16.74 -6.11 -12.29
CA GLU A 281 17.04 -4.72 -12.62
C GLU A 281 15.82 -4.01 -13.19
N PRO A 282 15.55 -2.75 -12.77
CA PRO A 282 14.54 -1.91 -13.39
C PRO A 282 14.94 -1.52 -14.83
N ASP A 283 13.95 -1.21 -15.65
CA ASP A 283 14.18 -0.62 -16.98
C ASP A 283 14.51 0.88 -16.87
N ILE A 284 14.04 1.52 -15.80
CA ILE A 284 14.31 2.92 -15.47
C ILE A 284 14.73 2.98 -14.00
N TYR A 285 16.01 3.25 -13.78
CA TYR A 285 16.53 3.42 -12.43
C TYR A 285 16.12 4.78 -11.86
N VAL A 286 15.51 4.75 -10.67
CA VAL A 286 15.18 5.92 -9.86
C VAL A 286 15.41 5.57 -8.41
N ASP A 287 16.23 6.35 -7.71
CA ASP A 287 16.40 6.29 -6.27
C ASP A 287 15.70 7.48 -5.63
N ASN A 288 14.88 7.23 -4.60
CA ASN A 288 14.24 8.30 -3.85
C ASN A 288 15.29 8.99 -2.95
N ASP A 289 15.39 10.30 -3.04
CA ASP A 289 16.14 11.10 -2.07
C ASP A 289 15.41 11.06 -0.71
N PRO A 290 16.05 10.56 0.38
CA PRO A 290 15.39 10.44 1.68
C PRO A 290 14.84 11.76 2.23
N ALA A 291 15.49 12.90 1.96
CA ALA A 291 15.02 14.20 2.40
C ALA A 291 13.78 14.63 1.64
N LYS A 292 13.70 14.33 0.34
CA LYS A 292 12.51 14.58 -0.46
C LYS A 292 11.37 13.66 -0.08
N GLU A 293 11.66 12.38 0.16
CA GLU A 293 10.66 11.40 0.59
C GLU A 293 10.06 11.79 1.94
N PHE A 294 10.89 12.22 2.90
CA PHE A 294 10.42 12.77 4.17
C PHE A 294 9.53 14.02 3.98
N ALA A 295 9.81 14.84 2.96
CA ALA A 295 8.99 15.98 2.57
C ALA A 295 7.74 15.58 1.74
N GLY A 296 7.45 14.28 1.56
CA GLY A 296 6.29 13.75 0.83
C GLY A 296 6.45 13.67 -0.69
N ILE A 297 7.69 13.78 -1.19
CA ILE A 297 8.01 13.69 -2.61
C ILE A 297 8.54 12.29 -2.93
N ASP A 298 7.71 11.46 -3.55
CA ASP A 298 8.07 10.14 -4.07
C ASP A 298 8.50 10.28 -5.53
N GLU A 299 9.82 10.29 -5.77
CA GLU A 299 10.40 10.47 -7.11
C GLU A 299 10.14 9.25 -8.01
N GLN A 300 10.12 8.04 -7.44
CA GLN A 300 9.80 6.81 -8.17
C GLN A 300 8.35 6.82 -8.65
N LEU A 301 7.40 7.15 -7.78
CA LEU A 301 5.98 7.25 -8.15
C LEU A 301 5.74 8.37 -9.18
N ASN A 302 6.42 9.52 -9.02
CA ASN A 302 6.34 10.61 -9.98
C ASN A 302 6.84 10.17 -11.37
N LYS A 303 7.94 9.40 -11.41
CA LYS A 303 8.46 8.83 -12.65
C LYS A 303 7.53 7.80 -13.26
N ALA A 304 6.89 6.97 -12.45
CA ALA A 304 5.89 6.02 -12.93
C ALA A 304 4.68 6.73 -13.57
N ILE A 305 4.23 7.84 -12.97
CA ILE A 305 3.16 8.69 -13.53
C ILE A 305 3.58 9.28 -14.88
N GLU A 306 4.79 9.82 -14.99
CA GLU A 306 5.32 10.35 -16.24
C GLU A 306 5.35 9.28 -17.34
N VAL A 307 5.94 8.14 -17.04
CA VAL A 307 6.11 7.03 -18.01
C VAL A 307 4.77 6.48 -18.47
N ILE A 308 3.84 6.26 -17.55
CA ILE A 308 2.53 5.68 -17.90
C ILE A 308 1.67 6.65 -18.74
N LEU A 309 1.77 7.96 -18.49
CA LEU A 309 1.10 8.97 -19.30
C LEU A 309 1.68 9.03 -20.71
N GLU A 310 2.99 8.86 -20.87
CA GLU A 310 3.62 8.80 -22.19
C GLU A 310 3.18 7.54 -22.94
N GLU A 311 3.17 6.39 -22.28
CA GLU A 311 2.72 5.15 -22.90
C GLU A 311 1.24 5.19 -23.31
N LEU A 312 0.39 5.89 -22.55
CA LEU A 312 -1.02 6.06 -22.90
C LEU A 312 -1.24 6.80 -24.23
N LYS A 313 -0.33 7.67 -24.66
CA LYS A 313 -0.45 8.39 -25.94
C LYS A 313 -0.47 7.44 -27.15
N SER A 314 0.19 6.30 -27.06
CA SER A 314 0.33 5.32 -28.14
C SER A 314 -0.32 3.97 -27.88
N LYS A 315 -0.60 3.64 -26.60
CA LYS A 315 -1.09 2.31 -26.19
C LYS A 315 -2.47 2.32 -25.56
N GLU A 316 -3.21 3.43 -25.68
CA GLU A 316 -4.60 3.44 -25.19
C GLU A 316 -5.46 2.49 -26.03
N VAL A 317 -6.08 1.52 -25.36
CA VAL A 317 -6.94 0.55 -26.04
C VAL A 317 -8.29 1.18 -26.36
N GLN A 318 -8.67 1.14 -27.63
CA GLN A 318 -9.96 1.59 -28.09
C GLN A 318 -10.92 0.41 -28.19
N ILE A 319 -12.08 0.52 -27.55
CA ILE A 319 -13.14 -0.46 -27.67
C ILE A 319 -13.89 -0.15 -28.97
N PRO A 320 -14.05 -1.11 -29.89
CA PRO A 320 -14.74 -0.87 -31.13
C PRO A 320 -16.24 -0.59 -30.88
N PRO A 321 -16.91 0.13 -31.79
CA PRO A 321 -18.35 0.32 -31.72
C PRO A 321 -19.08 -1.02 -31.89
N VAL A 322 -20.26 -1.12 -31.30
CA VAL A 322 -21.12 -2.29 -31.48
C VAL A 322 -21.53 -2.39 -32.95
N PRO A 323 -21.39 -3.56 -33.58
CA PRO A 323 -21.83 -3.74 -34.99
C PRO A 323 -23.35 -3.58 -35.12
N PRO A 324 -23.86 -3.21 -36.31
CA PRO A 324 -25.28 -3.16 -36.55
C PRO A 324 -25.92 -4.52 -36.28
N PHE A 325 -27.11 -4.50 -35.69
CA PHE A 325 -27.86 -5.73 -35.46
C PHE A 325 -28.22 -6.40 -36.81
N PRO A 326 -28.10 -7.73 -36.89
CA PRO A 326 -28.44 -8.44 -38.14
C PRO A 326 -29.94 -8.32 -38.43
N ILE A 327 -30.26 -7.87 -39.66
CA ILE A 327 -31.61 -7.81 -40.14
C ILE A 327 -32.00 -9.22 -40.60
N ARG A 328 -32.83 -9.88 -39.80
CA ARG A 328 -33.40 -11.20 -40.17
C ARG A 328 -34.82 -11.02 -40.73
N VAL A 329 -34.89 -10.47 -41.91
CA VAL A 329 -36.14 -10.50 -42.70
C VAL A 329 -36.08 -11.75 -43.56
N LYS A 330 -37.07 -12.64 -43.42
CA LYS A 330 -37.34 -13.71 -44.40
C LYS A 330 -38.15 -13.15 -45.55
#